data_b80efe63576d130b0af91403cb642db6
#
_entry.id   b80efe63576d130b0af91403cb642db6
#
_cell.length_a   1.000
_cell.length_b   1.000
_cell.length_c   1.000
_cell.angle_alpha   90.00
_cell.angle_beta   90.00
_cell.angle_gamma   90.00
#
_symmetry.space_group_name_H-M   'P 1'
#
loop_
_entity.id
_entity.type
_entity.pdbx_description
1 polymer ?
#
loop_
_entity_poly.entity_id
_entity_poly.type
_entity_poly.pdbx_seq_one_letter_code
_entity_poly.pdbx_strand_id
1 'polypeptide(L)'
;FKSIGLVSAGLFYKRIDDFIVDQRTRGGYPGYEDVNFKITQAVNGGDADLFGVELAYQRDFGFIAPALKCVGFYGNYTYTYTNVKNFNFEGRENETGLSLPGSPEHTANLSLYFEKKGFNLRLSYNYASAFIDEMGEHAELDRYYDAVNYMDLNAGYTFGKKVKCTVYAEATNL
;
A
#
# COMPACT_ATOMS: atom_id res chain seq x y z
N PHE A 1 4.10 -31.14 -4.21
CA PHE A 1 4.40 -29.73 -3.83
C PHE A 1 4.49 -29.48 -2.31
N LYS A 2 4.34 -30.50 -1.44
CA LYS A 2 4.46 -30.32 0.03
C LYS A 2 5.80 -29.74 0.50
N SER A 3 6.84 -29.79 -0.33
CA SER A 3 8.19 -29.33 0.02
C SER A 3 8.49 -27.86 -0.31
N ILE A 4 7.69 -27.21 -1.15
CA ILE A 4 7.99 -25.85 -1.66
C ILE A 4 7.26 -24.77 -0.85
N GLY A 5 6.18 -25.10 -0.14
CA GLY A 5 5.28 -24.13 0.49
C GLY A 5 4.14 -23.72 -0.44
N LEU A 6 3.44 -22.65 -0.07
CA LEU A 6 2.39 -22.04 -0.88
C LEU A 6 2.99 -20.88 -1.68
N VAL A 7 2.89 -20.94 -3.00
CA VAL A 7 3.28 -19.89 -3.92
C VAL A 7 2.03 -19.45 -4.67
N SER A 8 1.79 -18.16 -4.76
CA SER A 8 0.72 -17.56 -5.56
C SER A 8 1.32 -16.46 -6.45
N ALA A 9 0.88 -16.42 -7.69
CA ALA A 9 1.18 -15.36 -8.63
C ALA A 9 -0.12 -14.93 -9.32
N GLY A 10 -0.34 -13.64 -9.41
CA GLY A 10 -1.49 -13.02 -10.06
C GLY A 10 -1.07 -11.90 -11.00
N LEU A 11 -1.87 -11.70 -12.04
CA LEU A 11 -1.79 -10.55 -12.93
C LEU A 11 -3.14 -9.87 -12.90
N PHE A 12 -3.16 -8.55 -12.89
CA PHE A 12 -4.39 -7.80 -12.99
C PHE A 12 -4.26 -6.65 -13.97
N TYR A 13 -5.37 -6.31 -14.61
CA TYR A 13 -5.56 -5.09 -15.38
C TYR A 13 -6.85 -4.42 -14.92
N LYS A 14 -6.79 -3.11 -14.73
CA LYS A 14 -7.96 -2.29 -14.39
C LYS A 14 -7.93 -1.03 -15.23
N ARG A 15 -9.09 -0.65 -15.75
CA ARG A 15 -9.35 0.66 -16.34
C ARG A 15 -10.25 1.44 -15.41
N ILE A 16 -9.91 2.69 -15.18
CA ILE A 16 -10.69 3.65 -14.41
C ILE A 16 -10.99 4.80 -15.35
N ASP A 17 -12.27 5.05 -15.58
CA ASP A 17 -12.73 6.20 -16.34
C ASP A 17 -13.14 7.29 -15.36
N ASP A 18 -12.83 8.57 -15.67
CA ASP A 18 -13.23 9.74 -14.90
C ASP A 18 -12.79 9.70 -13.42
N PHE A 19 -11.53 9.36 -13.14
CA PHE A 19 -11.06 9.37 -11.75
C PHE A 19 -11.09 10.78 -11.15
N ILE A 20 -11.43 10.86 -9.86
CA ILE A 20 -11.48 12.14 -9.13
C ILE A 20 -10.13 12.37 -8.46
N VAL A 21 -9.63 13.60 -8.55
CA VAL A 21 -8.40 14.04 -7.92
C VAL A 21 -8.55 15.46 -7.39
N ASP A 22 -7.85 15.76 -6.29
CA ASP A 22 -7.81 17.09 -5.75
C ASP A 22 -6.82 17.97 -6.53
N GLN A 23 -7.35 18.98 -7.22
CA GLN A 23 -6.57 20.01 -7.88
C GLN A 23 -6.35 21.19 -6.93
N ARG A 24 -5.11 21.64 -6.86
CA ARG A 24 -4.72 22.80 -6.05
C ARG A 24 -4.36 23.94 -6.96
N THR A 25 -5.13 25.05 -6.86
CA THR A 25 -4.92 26.28 -7.61
C THR A 25 -4.75 27.46 -6.67
N ARG A 26 -4.30 28.61 -7.21
CA ARG A 26 -4.28 29.89 -6.52
C ARG A 26 -5.10 30.89 -7.32
N GLY A 27 -5.90 31.70 -6.63
CA GLY A 27 -6.71 32.73 -7.29
C GLY A 27 -7.64 33.46 -6.34
N GLY A 28 -8.33 34.45 -6.88
CA GLY A 28 -9.42 35.15 -6.19
C GLY A 28 -10.64 34.26 -6.02
N TYR A 29 -11.45 34.56 -5.03
CA TYR A 29 -12.76 33.94 -4.81
C TYR A 29 -13.86 35.01 -5.05
N PRO A 30 -15.04 34.65 -5.59
CA PRO A 30 -16.11 35.59 -5.81
C PRO A 30 -16.40 36.48 -4.60
N GLY A 31 -16.28 37.84 -4.77
CA GLY A 31 -16.37 38.81 -3.70
C GLY A 31 -15.08 39.12 -2.95
N TYR A 32 -13.97 38.45 -3.31
CA TYR A 32 -12.62 38.65 -2.74
C TYR A 32 -11.55 38.50 -3.80
N GLU A 33 -11.75 39.15 -4.95
CA GLU A 33 -10.90 39.02 -6.15
C GLU A 33 -9.47 39.50 -5.93
N ASP A 34 -9.28 40.46 -5.01
CA ASP A 34 -7.95 41.00 -4.66
C ASP A 34 -7.13 40.09 -3.70
N VAL A 35 -7.74 39.01 -3.22
CA VAL A 35 -7.08 38.08 -2.28
C VAL A 35 -6.68 36.80 -3.00
N ASN A 36 -5.40 36.46 -2.96
CA ASN A 36 -4.87 35.26 -3.59
C ASN A 36 -5.05 34.03 -2.63
N PHE A 37 -6.17 33.35 -2.74
CA PHE A 37 -6.46 32.13 -1.97
C PHE A 37 -5.75 30.93 -2.54
N LYS A 38 -5.42 29.98 -1.66
CA LYS A 38 -5.11 28.59 -2.03
C LYS A 38 -6.44 27.82 -2.07
N ILE A 39 -6.84 27.40 -3.25
CA ILE A 39 -8.10 26.70 -3.51
C ILE A 39 -7.74 25.23 -3.77
N THR A 40 -8.40 24.31 -3.06
CA THR A 40 -8.35 22.87 -3.34
C THR A 40 -9.74 22.44 -3.75
N GLN A 41 -9.86 21.83 -4.92
CA GLN A 41 -11.12 21.39 -5.50
C GLN A 41 -10.98 19.98 -6.07
N ALA A 42 -11.94 19.12 -5.78
CA ALA A 42 -12.06 17.83 -6.43
C ALA A 42 -12.52 18.02 -7.88
N VAL A 43 -11.75 17.50 -8.82
CA VAL A 43 -12.03 17.58 -10.25
C VAL A 43 -11.89 16.22 -10.92
N ASN A 44 -12.48 16.06 -12.11
CA ASN A 44 -12.25 14.89 -12.93
C ASN A 44 -10.85 14.98 -13.57
N GLY A 45 -9.98 14.04 -13.24
CA GLY A 45 -8.57 14.01 -13.68
C GLY A 45 -8.35 13.27 -15.00
N GLY A 46 -9.41 12.69 -15.60
CA GLY A 46 -9.30 11.88 -16.82
C GLY A 46 -9.41 10.39 -16.56
N ASP A 47 -8.77 9.58 -17.41
CA ASP A 47 -8.80 8.12 -17.36
C ASP A 47 -7.48 7.56 -16.90
N ALA A 48 -7.48 6.35 -16.34
CA ALA A 48 -6.25 5.66 -15.97
C ALA A 48 -6.31 4.17 -16.29
N ASP A 49 -5.21 3.65 -16.80
CA ASP A 49 -4.99 2.22 -16.91
C ASP A 49 -4.03 1.77 -15.82
N LEU A 50 -4.37 0.66 -15.15
CA LEU A 50 -3.51 0.02 -14.15
C LEU A 50 -3.20 -1.40 -14.62
N PHE A 51 -1.95 -1.77 -14.57
CA PHE A 51 -1.48 -3.13 -14.75
C PHE A 51 -0.63 -3.53 -13.56
N GLY A 52 -0.81 -4.73 -13.03
CA GLY A 52 0.00 -5.16 -11.90
C GLY A 52 0.27 -6.65 -11.85
N VAL A 53 1.31 -6.96 -11.08
CA VAL A 53 1.77 -8.30 -10.76
C VAL A 53 1.75 -8.47 -9.25
N GLU A 54 1.12 -9.54 -8.79
CA GLU A 54 1.06 -9.92 -7.39
C GLU A 54 1.78 -11.24 -7.19
N LEU A 55 2.67 -11.29 -6.21
CA LEU A 55 3.37 -12.49 -5.79
C LEU A 55 3.15 -12.71 -4.31
N ALA A 56 2.86 -13.95 -3.89
CA ALA A 56 2.79 -14.31 -2.49
C ALA A 56 3.48 -15.65 -2.24
N TYR A 57 4.13 -15.74 -1.08
CA TYR A 57 4.80 -16.94 -0.63
C TYR A 57 4.58 -17.16 0.86
N GLN A 58 4.26 -18.40 1.23
CA GLN A 58 4.13 -18.83 2.62
C GLN A 58 4.75 -20.18 2.84
N ARG A 59 5.53 -20.31 3.92
CA ARG A 59 6.13 -21.59 4.31
C ARG A 59 6.56 -21.61 5.77
N ASP A 60 6.40 -22.76 6.44
CA ASP A 60 7.10 -23.04 7.69
C ASP A 60 8.54 -23.51 7.43
N PHE A 61 9.42 -23.39 8.42
CA PHE A 61 10.83 -23.81 8.30
C PHE A 61 11.06 -25.30 8.70
N GLY A 62 10.00 -26.08 8.81
CA GLY A 62 10.08 -27.53 9.07
C GLY A 62 10.84 -28.31 7.99
N PHE A 63 11.03 -27.73 6.81
CA PHE A 63 11.86 -28.30 5.75
C PHE A 63 13.37 -28.24 6.05
N ILE A 64 13.80 -27.32 6.90
CA ILE A 64 15.20 -27.21 7.38
C ILE A 64 15.40 -28.21 8.52
N ALA A 65 14.51 -28.18 9.51
CA ALA A 65 14.54 -29.09 10.64
C ALA A 65 13.13 -29.27 11.21
N PRO A 66 12.71 -30.49 11.63
CA PRO A 66 11.39 -30.75 12.21
C PRO A 66 11.05 -29.85 13.41
N ALA A 67 12.05 -29.43 14.18
CA ALA A 67 11.89 -28.54 15.32
C ALA A 67 11.42 -27.12 14.91
N LEU A 68 11.68 -26.70 13.67
CA LEU A 68 11.35 -25.37 13.13
C LEU A 68 9.96 -25.31 12.47
N LYS A 69 9.13 -26.35 12.54
CA LYS A 69 7.74 -26.32 12.04
C LYS A 69 6.88 -25.25 12.72
N CYS A 70 7.27 -24.82 13.90
CA CYS A 70 6.58 -23.75 14.63
C CYS A 70 6.98 -22.34 14.20
N VAL A 71 7.96 -22.20 13.32
CA VAL A 71 8.42 -20.92 12.76
C VAL A 71 8.09 -20.91 11.28
N GLY A 72 7.59 -19.82 10.77
CA GLY A 72 7.33 -19.70 9.34
C GLY A 72 7.41 -18.25 8.87
N PHE A 73 7.37 -18.12 7.57
CA PHE A 73 7.42 -16.88 6.83
C PHE A 73 6.18 -16.75 5.94
N TYR A 74 5.66 -15.55 5.86
CA TYR A 74 4.69 -15.12 4.86
C TYR A 74 5.19 -13.83 4.23
N GLY A 75 5.07 -13.73 2.93
CA GLY A 75 5.39 -12.51 2.21
C GLY A 75 4.48 -12.33 0.99
N ASN A 76 4.09 -11.11 0.72
CA ASN A 76 3.52 -10.72 -0.57
C ASN A 76 4.20 -9.45 -1.07
N TYR A 77 4.19 -9.33 -2.37
CA TYR A 77 4.72 -8.18 -3.09
C TYR A 77 3.81 -7.89 -4.28
N THR A 78 3.47 -6.61 -4.45
CA THR A 78 2.70 -6.14 -5.59
C THR A 78 3.49 -5.05 -6.31
N TYR A 79 3.59 -5.20 -7.62
CA TYR A 79 4.03 -4.16 -8.54
C TYR A 79 2.81 -3.65 -9.29
N THR A 80 2.61 -2.32 -9.31
CA THR A 80 1.49 -1.67 -9.99
C THR A 80 2.02 -0.57 -10.90
N TYR A 81 1.94 -0.79 -12.20
CA TYR A 81 2.16 0.26 -13.18
C TYR A 81 0.84 0.99 -13.46
N THR A 82 0.89 2.31 -13.43
CA THR A 82 -0.27 3.16 -13.74
C THR A 82 0.08 4.13 -14.85
N ASN A 83 -0.90 4.44 -15.70
CA ASN A 83 -0.75 5.41 -16.78
C ASN A 83 -2.03 6.22 -16.91
N VAL A 84 -1.96 7.50 -16.58
CA VAL A 84 -3.06 8.45 -16.73
C VAL A 84 -3.15 8.88 -18.19
N LYS A 85 -4.38 8.92 -18.70
CA LYS A 85 -4.73 9.34 -20.06
C LYS A 85 -5.80 10.40 -20.01
N ASN A 86 -5.90 11.20 -21.08
CA ASN A 86 -6.92 12.25 -21.20
C ASN A 86 -6.91 13.18 -19.98
N PHE A 87 -5.70 13.48 -19.49
CA PHE A 87 -5.53 14.30 -18.30
C PHE A 87 -6.11 15.70 -18.53
N ASN A 88 -7.08 16.09 -17.72
CA ASN A 88 -7.89 17.29 -17.92
C ASN A 88 -7.65 18.34 -16.82
N PHE A 89 -6.38 18.74 -16.65
CA PHE A 89 -6.01 19.84 -15.78
C PHE A 89 -5.60 21.04 -16.62
N GLU A 90 -6.13 22.19 -16.30
CA GLU A 90 -5.74 23.45 -16.93
C GLU A 90 -4.22 23.67 -16.82
N GLY A 91 -3.56 23.81 -17.95
CA GLY A 91 -2.10 24.00 -18.04
C GLY A 91 -1.28 22.70 -18.04
N ARG A 92 -1.92 21.52 -17.93
CA ARG A 92 -1.23 20.20 -17.88
C ARG A 92 -1.78 19.18 -18.88
N GLU A 93 -2.61 19.60 -19.83
CA GLU A 93 -3.35 18.73 -20.76
C GLU A 93 -2.44 17.87 -21.67
N ASN A 94 -1.18 18.32 -21.84
CA ASN A 94 -0.20 17.66 -22.68
C ASN A 94 0.76 16.74 -21.89
N GLU A 95 0.57 16.57 -20.60
CA GLU A 95 1.42 15.68 -19.81
C GLU A 95 1.17 14.22 -20.16
N THR A 96 2.25 13.47 -20.27
CA THR A 96 2.23 12.03 -20.57
C THR A 96 3.04 11.26 -19.54
N GLY A 97 2.68 9.99 -19.30
CA GLY A 97 3.40 9.13 -18.37
C GLY A 97 3.15 9.48 -16.90
N LEU A 98 2.05 10.17 -16.61
CA LEU A 98 1.66 10.52 -15.27
C LEU A 98 1.13 9.28 -14.53
N SER A 99 1.62 9.08 -13.30
CA SER A 99 1.12 8.03 -12.44
C SER A 99 -0.21 8.44 -11.79
N LEU A 100 -1.07 7.46 -11.55
CA LEU A 100 -2.34 7.70 -10.85
C LEU A 100 -2.07 8.11 -9.39
N PRO A 101 -2.59 9.27 -8.93
CA PRO A 101 -2.48 9.69 -7.54
C PRO A 101 -3.01 8.65 -6.57
N GLY A 102 -2.38 8.55 -5.39
CA GLY A 102 -2.73 7.56 -4.38
C GLY A 102 -2.32 6.12 -4.69
N SER A 103 -1.55 5.87 -5.77
CA SER A 103 -1.16 4.53 -6.20
C SER A 103 0.36 4.32 -6.09
N PRO A 104 0.86 3.72 -5.01
CA PRO A 104 2.27 3.34 -4.92
C PRO A 104 2.62 2.26 -5.96
N GLU A 105 3.76 2.42 -6.62
CA GLU A 105 4.24 1.47 -7.64
C GLU A 105 4.63 0.12 -7.03
N HIS A 106 5.19 0.15 -5.81
CA HIS A 106 5.64 -1.04 -5.10
C HIS A 106 5.02 -1.12 -3.72
N THR A 107 4.41 -2.26 -3.38
CA THR A 107 4.02 -2.58 -2.02
C THR A 107 4.55 -3.95 -1.62
N ALA A 108 4.95 -4.11 -0.37
CA ALA A 108 5.40 -5.37 0.17
C ALA A 108 4.93 -5.55 1.61
N ASN A 109 4.50 -6.77 1.94
CA ASN A 109 4.19 -7.16 3.31
C ASN A 109 4.93 -8.44 3.62
N LEU A 110 5.73 -8.45 4.69
CA LEU A 110 6.52 -9.58 5.12
C LEU A 110 6.17 -9.89 6.57
N SER A 111 6.08 -11.17 6.92
CA SER A 111 5.84 -11.61 8.29
C SER A 111 6.69 -12.82 8.64
N LEU A 112 7.34 -12.77 9.79
CA LEU A 112 7.87 -13.93 10.47
C LEU A 112 6.94 -14.30 11.61
N TYR A 113 6.60 -15.56 11.75
CA TYR A 113 5.73 -16.00 12.83
C TYR A 113 6.30 -17.23 13.55
N PHE A 114 5.97 -17.30 14.83
CA PHE A 114 6.25 -18.44 15.68
C PHE A 114 4.95 -18.86 16.39
N GLU A 115 4.58 -20.13 16.26
CA GLU A 115 3.36 -20.67 16.87
C GLU A 115 3.66 -22.01 17.53
N LYS A 116 3.56 -22.08 18.86
CA LYS A 116 3.78 -23.31 19.62
C LYS A 116 3.05 -23.34 20.95
N LYS A 117 2.26 -24.40 21.19
CA LYS A 117 1.61 -24.69 22.48
C LYS A 117 0.83 -23.50 23.08
N GLY A 118 0.04 -22.82 22.24
CA GLY A 118 -0.76 -21.68 22.66
C GLY A 118 -0.02 -20.35 22.65
N PHE A 119 1.31 -20.34 22.49
CA PHE A 119 2.09 -19.13 22.26
C PHE A 119 2.16 -18.81 20.78
N ASN A 120 1.91 -17.56 20.42
CA ASN A 120 2.10 -17.00 19.09
C ASN A 120 2.92 -15.72 19.18
N LEU A 121 3.77 -15.51 18.19
CA LEU A 121 4.56 -14.29 18.00
C LEU A 121 4.61 -14.00 16.52
N ARG A 122 4.36 -12.76 16.13
CA ARG A 122 4.44 -12.31 14.73
C ARG A 122 5.13 -10.98 14.65
N LEU A 123 6.19 -10.94 13.85
CA LEU A 123 6.84 -9.70 13.42
C LEU A 123 6.42 -9.44 11.99
N SER A 124 5.81 -8.29 11.72
CA SER A 124 5.35 -7.86 10.39
C SER A 124 6.11 -6.63 9.95
N TYR A 125 6.42 -6.57 8.66
CA TYR A 125 7.01 -5.43 7.99
C TYR A 125 6.16 -5.08 6.78
N ASN A 126 5.76 -3.82 6.66
CA ASN A 126 4.94 -3.29 5.58
C ASN A 126 5.70 -2.15 4.89
N TYR A 127 5.70 -2.17 3.57
CA TYR A 127 6.36 -1.18 2.73
C TYR A 127 5.42 -0.69 1.64
N ALA A 128 5.42 0.61 1.39
CA ALA A 128 4.86 1.21 0.19
C ALA A 128 5.84 2.25 -0.36
N SER A 129 6.05 2.26 -1.69
CA SER A 129 6.87 3.28 -2.35
C SER A 129 6.18 4.64 -2.33
N ALA A 130 6.95 5.70 -2.58
CA ALA A 130 6.41 7.03 -2.76
C ALA A 130 5.38 7.08 -3.91
N PHE A 131 4.39 7.96 -3.79
CA PHE A 131 3.36 8.19 -4.79
C PHE A 131 2.88 9.65 -4.77
N ILE A 132 2.23 10.09 -5.84
CA ILE A 132 1.62 11.42 -5.91
C ILE A 132 0.39 11.44 -4.99
N ASP A 133 0.38 12.37 -4.03
CA ASP A 133 -0.73 12.58 -3.09
C ASP A 133 -1.69 13.66 -3.61
N GLU A 134 -1.15 14.82 -3.99
CA GLU A 134 -1.92 15.92 -4.56
C GLU A 134 -1.23 16.46 -5.81
N MET A 135 -2.01 16.81 -6.81
CA MET A 135 -1.53 17.42 -8.04
C MET A 135 -1.54 18.94 -7.96
N GLY A 136 -0.42 19.57 -8.32
CA GLY A 136 -0.28 21.01 -8.43
C GLY A 136 -0.72 21.54 -9.79
N GLU A 137 -0.69 22.87 -9.95
CA GLU A 137 -0.89 23.56 -11.25
C GLU A 137 0.18 23.16 -12.29
N HIS A 138 1.38 22.82 -11.81
CA HIS A 138 2.52 22.36 -12.60
C HIS A 138 3.16 21.16 -11.91
N ALA A 139 3.84 20.30 -12.65
CA ALA A 139 4.46 19.09 -12.15
C ALA A 139 5.42 19.32 -10.98
N GLU A 140 6.13 20.46 -10.97
CA GLU A 140 7.07 20.83 -9.90
C GLU A 140 6.37 21.17 -8.59
N LEU A 141 5.06 21.37 -8.62
CA LEU A 141 4.21 21.65 -7.45
C LEU A 141 3.43 20.42 -6.98
N ASP A 142 3.62 19.26 -7.62
CA ASP A 142 3.04 18.00 -7.17
C ASP A 142 3.57 17.65 -5.80
N ARG A 143 2.65 17.24 -4.92
CA ARG A 143 3.01 16.76 -3.59
C ARG A 143 3.08 15.25 -3.61
N TYR A 144 4.19 14.73 -3.12
CA TYR A 144 4.41 13.31 -2.98
C TYR A 144 4.24 12.88 -1.52
N TYR A 145 3.60 11.75 -1.34
CA TYR A 145 3.72 10.99 -0.12
C TYR A 145 5.01 10.18 -0.22
N ASP A 146 5.89 10.33 0.76
CA ASP A 146 7.19 9.64 0.75
C ASP A 146 7.01 8.13 1.01
N ALA A 147 8.03 7.35 0.68
CA ALA A 147 8.00 5.92 0.93
C ALA A 147 7.87 5.64 2.44
N VAL A 148 6.98 4.73 2.80
CA VAL A 148 6.70 4.38 4.18
C VAL A 148 7.09 2.95 4.50
N ASN A 149 7.59 2.77 5.71
CA ASN A 149 7.93 1.48 6.30
C ASN A 149 7.30 1.40 7.68
N TYR A 150 6.61 0.31 7.96
CA TYR A 150 6.07 0.00 9.29
C TYR A 150 6.54 -1.36 9.74
N MET A 151 6.92 -1.46 11.00
CA MET A 151 7.25 -2.72 11.65
C MET A 151 6.36 -2.90 12.87
N ASP A 152 5.69 -4.05 12.96
CA ASP A 152 4.75 -4.35 14.03
C ASP A 152 5.10 -5.70 14.66
N LEU A 153 4.97 -5.77 15.98
CA LEU A 153 5.19 -6.98 16.76
C LEU A 153 3.91 -7.34 17.51
N ASN A 154 3.42 -8.56 17.30
CA ASN A 154 2.26 -9.10 18.00
C ASN A 154 2.67 -10.36 18.74
N ALA A 155 2.31 -10.46 20.03
CA ALA A 155 2.54 -11.63 20.86
C ALA A 155 1.25 -12.03 21.58
N GLY A 156 0.99 -13.32 21.68
CA GLY A 156 -0.17 -13.85 22.37
C GLY A 156 0.12 -15.17 23.06
N TYR A 157 -0.55 -15.42 24.17
CA TYR A 157 -0.52 -16.69 24.86
C TYR A 157 -1.91 -17.13 25.28
N THR A 158 -2.32 -18.29 24.78
CA THR A 158 -3.61 -18.90 25.11
C THR A 158 -3.39 -20.07 26.07
N PHE A 159 -4.07 -20.04 27.21
CA PHE A 159 -4.01 -21.07 28.25
C PHE A 159 -5.38 -21.45 28.76
N GLY A 160 -5.46 -22.53 29.56
CA GLY A 160 -6.69 -23.04 30.12
C GLY A 160 -7.24 -24.29 29.36
N LYS A 161 -7.89 -25.18 30.11
CA LYS A 161 -8.47 -26.43 29.57
C LYS A 161 -9.97 -26.35 29.32
N LYS A 162 -10.75 -25.95 30.34
CA LYS A 162 -12.21 -25.79 30.25
C LYS A 162 -12.63 -24.43 29.73
N VAL A 163 -11.98 -23.39 30.23
CA VAL A 163 -12.11 -22.02 29.74
C VAL A 163 -10.76 -21.64 29.17
N LYS A 164 -10.77 -21.16 27.92
CA LYS A 164 -9.56 -20.68 27.25
C LYS A 164 -9.44 -19.16 27.50
N CYS A 165 -8.32 -18.76 28.06
CA CYS A 165 -7.96 -17.35 28.25
C CYS A 165 -6.78 -17.02 27.34
N THR A 166 -6.83 -15.86 26.68
CA THR A 166 -5.71 -15.36 25.87
C THR A 166 -5.27 -14.02 26.42
N VAL A 167 -3.98 -13.88 26.65
CA VAL A 167 -3.32 -12.61 26.90
C VAL A 167 -2.55 -12.26 25.65
N TYR A 168 -2.62 -11.00 25.22
CA TYR A 168 -1.90 -10.50 24.06
C TYR A 168 -1.21 -9.18 24.35
N ALA A 169 -0.16 -8.91 23.59
CA ALA A 169 0.56 -7.65 23.56
C ALA A 169 0.84 -7.28 22.11
N GLU A 170 0.77 -6.00 21.80
CA GLU A 170 1.01 -5.46 20.48
C GLU A 170 1.91 -4.22 20.60
N ALA A 171 2.88 -4.11 19.69
CA ALA A 171 3.71 -2.93 19.51
C ALA A 171 3.69 -2.60 18.01
N THR A 172 3.29 -1.38 17.69
CA THR A 172 3.11 -0.92 16.31
C THR A 172 4.04 0.24 16.01
N ASN A 173 4.45 0.32 14.74
CA ASN A 173 5.30 1.39 14.23
C ASN A 173 6.65 1.48 14.99
N LEU A 174 7.34 0.35 15.05
CA LEU A 174 8.64 0.18 15.70
C LEU A 174 9.79 0.77 14.86
#